data_5a90c6aa8d5eb3d6971dca040e42edcf
#
_entry.id   5a90c6aa8d5eb3d6971dca040e42edcf
#
_cell.length_a   1.000
_cell.length_b   1.000
_cell.length_c   1.000
_cell.angle_alpha   90.00
_cell.angle_beta   90.00
_cell.angle_gamma   90.00
#
_symmetry.space_group_name_H-M   'P 1'
#
loop_
_entity.id
_entity.type
_entity.pdbx_description
1 polymer ?
#
loop_
_entity_poly.entity_id
_entity_poly.type
_entity_poly.pdbx_seq_one_letter_code
_entity_poly.pdbx_strand_id
1 'polypeptide(L)'
;MKRFTSMVLAALMILSLAACGDSTVTVTPDATPDSGSDAPAASGTAEYTIKVGHTLQEDTPSHKAFVVFKDEVEKNSDGRIAVELYPNSSLGSERVMFEACQMGTLEVAYGTTSVLANFDKNLEVLDLPFLFADEAAARAAVNGELGEAAAANLSEIGLLNLTYMENGIRHLMNNTRPVNTPDDVKGLKIRTMENPIHMSAFTQLGASPTPMAFTELFTALQQGTVDGNEQPIFLIKTSRFEEVQKYLSLTGHFYTAGIATINKAFFESLPEDLQTVVMDAADVAREAQYGYCDEDNISALEYLKTKMEVNEITPENHQLFVDATAPVYAEVEAEVGPEIMAIVRAAQAG
;
A
#
# COMPACT_ATOMS: atom_id res chain seq x y z
N MET A 1 46.26 -33.57 -18.71
CA MET A 1 46.26 -35.05 -18.65
C MET A 1 45.37 -35.46 -17.50
N LYS A 2 44.52 -36.49 -17.76
CA LYS A 2 43.56 -37.23 -16.88
C LYS A 2 42.28 -36.43 -16.55
N ARG A 3 41.14 -36.52 -17.17
CA ARG A 3 40.19 -37.56 -17.65
C ARG A 3 39.74 -38.57 -16.57
N PHE A 4 38.40 -38.75 -16.60
CA PHE A 4 37.55 -39.83 -16.02
C PHE A 4 36.83 -39.43 -14.72
N THR A 5 35.53 -39.69 -14.46
CA THR A 5 34.53 -40.51 -15.21
C THR A 5 33.12 -40.12 -14.68
N SER A 6 32.16 -40.17 -15.58
CA SER A 6 30.70 -40.25 -15.31
C SER A 6 30.32 -41.50 -14.53
N MET A 7 29.25 -41.44 -13.71
CA MET A 7 28.38 -42.62 -13.56
C MET A 7 26.95 -42.19 -13.30
N VAL A 8 26.12 -42.60 -14.24
CA VAL A 8 24.67 -42.66 -14.25
C VAL A 8 24.19 -43.73 -13.30
N LEU A 9 23.13 -43.46 -12.49
CA LEU A 9 22.31 -44.53 -11.94
C LEU A 9 20.83 -44.15 -12.08
N ALA A 10 20.23 -44.75 -13.11
CA ALA A 10 18.80 -44.90 -13.28
C ALA A 10 18.41 -46.35 -12.94
N ALA A 11 17.41 -46.59 -12.14
CA ALA A 11 16.59 -47.84 -12.06
C ALA A 11 15.45 -47.60 -11.05
N LEU A 12 14.21 -47.54 -11.51
CA LEU A 12 13.20 -48.63 -11.54
C LEU A 12 12.63 -49.02 -10.16
N MET A 13 11.29 -48.88 -10.04
CA MET A 13 10.32 -49.89 -9.61
C MET A 13 8.93 -49.25 -9.63
N ILE A 14 8.03 -49.54 -10.54
CA ILE A 14 7.16 -50.69 -10.81
C ILE A 14 6.24 -51.08 -9.64
N LEU A 15 4.96 -50.79 -9.89
CA LEU A 15 3.71 -51.46 -9.53
C LEU A 15 3.61 -52.36 -8.30
N SER A 16 2.58 -52.11 -7.51
CA SER A 16 1.74 -53.18 -6.97
C SER A 16 0.27 -52.75 -6.93
N LEU A 17 -0.54 -53.48 -7.73
CA LEU A 17 -2.01 -53.49 -7.74
C LEU A 17 -2.55 -54.48 -6.69
N ALA A 18 -3.74 -54.15 -6.22
CA ALA A 18 -4.86 -55.00 -5.88
C ALA A 18 -4.88 -55.72 -4.50
N ALA A 19 -5.90 -55.36 -3.73
CA ALA A 19 -6.76 -56.33 -3.06
C ALA A 19 -8.15 -55.71 -2.85
N CYS A 20 -9.14 -56.27 -3.54
CA CYS A 20 -10.57 -56.13 -3.27
C CYS A 20 -10.96 -56.71 -1.94
N GLY A 21 -11.78 -55.98 -1.16
CA GLY A 21 -12.47 -56.49 0.02
C GLY A 21 -13.90 -55.97 0.00
N ASP A 22 -14.81 -56.80 -0.46
CA ASP A 22 -16.27 -56.63 -0.47
C ASP A 22 -16.79 -56.69 0.97
N SER A 23 -17.53 -55.67 1.41
CA SER A 23 -18.33 -55.69 2.63
C SER A 23 -19.64 -54.96 2.41
N THR A 24 -20.63 -55.75 2.09
CA THR A 24 -22.04 -55.37 2.08
C THR A 24 -22.48 -54.94 3.48
N VAL A 25 -22.93 -53.68 3.63
CA VAL A 25 -23.67 -53.19 4.78
C VAL A 25 -25.10 -52.85 4.34
N THR A 26 -26.04 -53.52 4.94
CA THR A 26 -27.49 -53.44 4.80
C THR A 26 -27.99 -52.08 5.24
N VAL A 27 -28.78 -51.44 4.37
CA VAL A 27 -29.47 -50.20 4.65
C VAL A 27 -30.83 -50.50 5.26
N THR A 28 -31.09 -49.94 6.44
CA THR A 28 -32.45 -49.77 6.98
C THR A 28 -32.91 -48.34 6.82
N PRO A 29 -34.10 -48.04 6.26
CA PRO A 29 -34.63 -46.69 6.14
C PRO A 29 -35.50 -46.38 7.36
N ASP A 30 -35.18 -45.31 8.11
CA ASP A 30 -36.22 -44.50 8.75
C ASP A 30 -35.58 -43.24 9.41
N ALA A 31 -35.88 -42.04 8.88
CA ALA A 31 -36.05 -40.82 9.63
C ALA A 31 -36.50 -39.70 8.67
N THR A 32 -37.65 -39.14 8.92
CA THR A 32 -38.30 -37.97 8.35
C THR A 32 -37.40 -36.76 8.22
N PRO A 33 -37.56 -35.90 7.17
CA PRO A 33 -36.82 -34.67 7.01
C PRO A 33 -37.35 -33.58 7.93
N ASP A 34 -36.45 -33.05 8.75
CA ASP A 34 -36.68 -31.80 9.48
C ASP A 34 -36.39 -30.63 8.54
N SER A 35 -37.39 -29.77 8.40
CA SER A 35 -37.37 -28.56 7.60
C SER A 35 -36.64 -27.48 8.38
N GLY A 36 -35.42 -27.10 7.96
CA GLY A 36 -34.63 -26.05 8.58
C GLY A 36 -33.77 -25.28 7.61
N SER A 37 -34.26 -24.09 7.24
CA SER A 37 -33.49 -22.95 6.79
C SER A 37 -32.79 -23.05 5.43
N ASP A 38 -33.49 -22.66 4.38
CA ASP A 38 -32.92 -22.18 3.13
C ASP A 38 -32.07 -20.92 3.39
N ALA A 39 -30.75 -21.09 3.45
CA ALA A 39 -29.82 -20.04 3.07
C ALA A 39 -29.66 -20.17 1.54
N PRO A 40 -29.82 -19.11 0.74
CA PRO A 40 -29.61 -19.22 -0.69
C PRO A 40 -28.13 -19.45 -0.95
N ALA A 41 -27.76 -20.66 -1.35
CA ALA A 41 -26.48 -20.92 -1.97
C ALA A 41 -26.50 -20.25 -3.35
N ALA A 42 -25.84 -19.10 -3.48
CA ALA A 42 -25.52 -18.51 -4.76
C ALA A 42 -24.51 -19.41 -5.48
N SER A 43 -24.97 -20.41 -6.22
CA SER A 43 -24.15 -21.24 -7.11
C SER A 43 -24.25 -20.72 -8.54
N GLY A 44 -23.89 -19.45 -8.75
CA GLY A 44 -23.60 -18.88 -10.06
C GLY A 44 -22.11 -18.55 -10.12
N THR A 45 -21.42 -18.92 -11.20
CA THR A 45 -20.11 -18.33 -11.50
C THR A 45 -20.30 -16.82 -11.67
N ALA A 46 -19.52 -16.01 -10.95
CA ALA A 46 -19.56 -14.55 -11.08
C ALA A 46 -19.36 -14.14 -12.57
N GLU A 47 -20.05 -13.12 -13.00
CA GLU A 47 -19.95 -12.58 -14.37
C GLU A 47 -18.63 -11.84 -14.57
N TYR A 48 -18.14 -11.21 -13.49
CA TYR A 48 -16.91 -10.41 -13.47
C TYR A 48 -16.03 -10.81 -12.28
N THR A 49 -14.73 -10.65 -12.43
CA THR A 49 -13.76 -10.85 -11.36
C THR A 49 -12.91 -9.60 -11.21
N ILE A 50 -12.81 -9.07 -10.00
CA ILE A 50 -11.89 -7.97 -9.64
C ILE A 50 -10.75 -8.55 -8.83
N LYS A 51 -9.55 -8.57 -9.39
CA LYS A 51 -8.33 -8.89 -8.65
C LYS A 51 -7.74 -7.61 -8.09
N VAL A 52 -7.48 -7.60 -6.79
CA VAL A 52 -6.88 -6.47 -6.06
C VAL A 52 -5.49 -6.85 -5.61
N GLY A 53 -4.45 -6.21 -6.16
CA GLY A 53 -3.06 -6.43 -5.79
C GLY A 53 -2.50 -5.33 -4.90
N HIS A 54 -1.76 -5.72 -3.83
CA HIS A 54 -1.03 -4.78 -2.97
C HIS A 54 0.18 -5.41 -2.29
N THR A 55 1.11 -4.57 -1.79
CA THR A 55 2.37 -5.03 -1.18
C THR A 55 2.26 -5.35 0.30
N LEU A 56 1.19 -4.94 0.97
CA LEU A 56 1.04 -4.93 2.42
C LEU A 56 0.64 -6.29 2.98
N GLN A 57 0.96 -6.51 4.27
CA GLN A 57 0.57 -7.69 5.03
C GLN A 57 -0.93 -7.68 5.35
N GLU A 58 -1.48 -8.86 5.66
CA GLU A 58 -2.91 -9.05 5.90
C GLU A 58 -3.42 -8.41 7.22
N ASP A 59 -2.54 -8.10 8.15
CA ASP A 59 -2.87 -7.44 9.40
C ASP A 59 -2.89 -5.90 9.30
N THR A 60 -2.58 -5.33 8.12
CA THR A 60 -2.58 -3.88 7.90
C THR A 60 -3.99 -3.29 7.73
N PRO A 61 -4.19 -2.00 8.09
CA PRO A 61 -5.44 -1.29 7.86
C PRO A 61 -5.96 -1.38 6.42
N SER A 62 -5.06 -1.24 5.44
CA SER A 62 -5.46 -1.26 4.03
C SER A 62 -5.92 -2.65 3.57
N HIS A 63 -5.26 -3.75 4.01
CA HIS A 63 -5.77 -5.08 3.68
C HIS A 63 -7.14 -5.34 4.32
N LYS A 64 -7.31 -4.99 5.60
CA LYS A 64 -8.61 -5.09 6.29
C LYS A 64 -9.70 -4.33 5.52
N ALA A 65 -9.38 -3.16 4.99
CA ALA A 65 -10.31 -2.38 4.16
C ALA A 65 -10.64 -3.08 2.83
N PHE A 66 -9.67 -3.74 2.18
CA PHE A 66 -9.97 -4.54 0.98
C PHE A 66 -10.81 -5.78 1.27
N VAL A 67 -10.76 -6.33 2.48
CA VAL A 67 -11.73 -7.36 2.91
C VAL A 67 -13.14 -6.75 2.98
N VAL A 68 -13.29 -5.54 3.55
CA VAL A 68 -14.57 -4.81 3.54
C VAL A 68 -15.04 -4.51 2.11
N PHE A 69 -14.15 -4.03 1.24
CA PHE A 69 -14.43 -3.79 -0.18
C PHE A 69 -14.98 -5.05 -0.86
N LYS A 70 -14.28 -6.19 -0.66
CA LYS A 70 -14.70 -7.48 -1.21
C LYS A 70 -16.11 -7.85 -0.75
N ASP A 71 -16.36 -7.80 0.54
CA ASP A 71 -17.65 -8.20 1.13
C ASP A 71 -18.79 -7.31 0.62
N GLU A 72 -18.57 -5.99 0.51
CA GLU A 72 -19.57 -5.05 0.00
C GLU A 72 -19.81 -5.23 -1.50
N VAL A 73 -18.75 -5.41 -2.30
CA VAL A 73 -18.92 -5.66 -3.76
C VAL A 73 -19.67 -6.96 -4.01
N GLU A 74 -19.25 -8.06 -3.40
CA GLU A 74 -19.85 -9.38 -3.61
C GLU A 74 -21.32 -9.41 -3.17
N LYS A 75 -21.63 -8.80 -2.02
CA LYS A 75 -22.98 -8.70 -1.47
C LYS A 75 -23.88 -7.80 -2.33
N ASN A 76 -23.44 -6.60 -2.67
CA ASN A 76 -24.29 -5.59 -3.32
C ASN A 76 -24.40 -5.80 -4.84
N SER A 77 -23.53 -6.65 -5.43
CA SER A 77 -23.67 -7.12 -6.81
C SER A 77 -24.53 -8.39 -6.95
N ASP A 78 -25.13 -8.88 -5.85
CA ASP A 78 -25.82 -10.18 -5.82
C ASP A 78 -24.92 -11.35 -6.32
N GLY A 79 -23.60 -11.26 -6.06
CA GLY A 79 -22.60 -12.23 -6.49
C GLY A 79 -22.24 -12.17 -7.98
N ARG A 80 -22.65 -11.14 -8.71
CA ARG A 80 -22.27 -10.93 -10.12
C ARG A 80 -20.81 -10.54 -10.27
N ILE A 81 -20.20 -9.94 -9.24
CA ILE A 81 -18.75 -9.65 -9.17
C ILE A 81 -18.14 -10.51 -8.06
N ALA A 82 -17.07 -11.24 -8.37
CA ALA A 82 -16.20 -11.85 -7.38
C ALA A 82 -14.96 -10.97 -7.16
N VAL A 83 -14.47 -10.85 -5.92
CA VAL A 83 -13.25 -10.10 -5.61
C VAL A 83 -12.19 -11.05 -5.07
N GLU A 84 -11.01 -11.02 -5.66
CA GLU A 84 -9.84 -11.80 -5.26
C GLU A 84 -8.74 -10.88 -4.73
N LEU A 85 -8.28 -11.10 -3.51
CA LEU A 85 -7.24 -10.28 -2.88
C LEU A 85 -5.86 -10.95 -3.02
N TYR A 86 -4.88 -10.18 -3.46
CA TYR A 86 -3.49 -10.57 -3.66
C TYR A 86 -2.55 -9.72 -2.79
N PRO A 87 -2.46 -10.01 -1.47
CA PRO A 87 -1.60 -9.29 -0.53
C PRO A 87 -0.14 -9.72 -0.62
N ASN A 88 0.68 -9.14 0.29
CA ASN A 88 2.07 -9.57 0.55
C ASN A 88 2.98 -9.53 -0.69
N SER A 89 2.78 -8.56 -1.59
CA SER A 89 3.56 -8.46 -2.83
C SER A 89 3.49 -9.70 -3.73
N SER A 90 2.44 -10.53 -3.60
CA SER A 90 2.30 -11.78 -4.38
C SER A 90 2.26 -11.55 -5.90
N LEU A 91 1.91 -10.34 -6.35
CA LEU A 91 1.91 -9.93 -7.76
C LEU A 91 3.09 -8.98 -8.11
N GLY A 92 4.01 -8.74 -7.17
CA GLY A 92 5.19 -7.89 -7.39
C GLY A 92 5.21 -6.60 -6.57
N SER A 93 6.03 -5.63 -6.99
CA SER A 93 6.10 -4.30 -6.36
C SER A 93 4.90 -3.42 -6.74
N GLU A 94 4.72 -2.28 -6.04
CA GLU A 94 3.67 -1.31 -6.36
C GLU A 94 3.74 -0.88 -7.84
N ARG A 95 4.93 -0.54 -8.35
CA ARG A 95 5.16 -0.17 -9.74
C ARG A 95 4.68 -1.26 -10.70
N VAL A 96 5.07 -2.52 -10.46
CA VAL A 96 4.68 -3.66 -11.31
C VAL A 96 3.16 -3.83 -11.33
N MET A 97 2.50 -3.66 -10.17
CA MET A 97 1.05 -3.77 -10.09
C MET A 97 0.32 -2.59 -10.76
N PHE A 98 0.84 -1.35 -10.64
CA PHE A 98 0.30 -0.21 -11.39
C PHE A 98 0.47 -0.38 -12.90
N GLU A 99 1.62 -0.86 -13.37
CA GLU A 99 1.84 -1.20 -14.78
C GLU A 99 0.88 -2.30 -15.25
N ALA A 100 0.67 -3.35 -14.45
CA ALA A 100 -0.28 -4.42 -14.76
C ALA A 100 -1.74 -3.91 -14.81
N CYS A 101 -2.12 -3.01 -13.91
CA CYS A 101 -3.42 -2.37 -13.89
C CYS A 101 -3.61 -1.47 -15.13
N GLN A 102 -2.61 -0.66 -15.48
CA GLN A 102 -2.62 0.17 -16.69
C GLN A 102 -2.81 -0.67 -17.96
N MET A 103 -2.13 -1.83 -18.03
CA MET A 103 -2.22 -2.76 -19.17
C MET A 103 -3.50 -3.61 -19.18
N GLY A 104 -4.32 -3.60 -18.12
CA GLY A 104 -5.54 -4.39 -18.01
C GLY A 104 -5.32 -5.87 -17.71
N THR A 105 -4.15 -6.25 -17.15
CA THR A 105 -3.86 -7.62 -16.68
C THR A 105 -4.13 -7.80 -15.19
N LEU A 106 -4.36 -6.71 -14.50
CA LEU A 106 -4.85 -6.60 -13.12
C LEU A 106 -5.99 -5.59 -13.09
N GLU A 107 -7.10 -5.89 -12.43
CA GLU A 107 -8.26 -5.00 -12.40
C GLU A 107 -8.04 -3.83 -11.45
N VAL A 108 -7.51 -4.07 -10.23
CA VAL A 108 -7.24 -3.04 -9.21
C VAL A 108 -5.82 -3.20 -8.66
N ALA A 109 -5.07 -2.11 -8.68
CA ALA A 109 -3.78 -2.00 -8.00
C ALA A 109 -3.87 -1.00 -6.85
N TYR A 110 -3.38 -1.36 -5.68
CA TYR A 110 -3.21 -0.46 -4.56
C TYR A 110 -1.74 -0.25 -4.24
N GLY A 111 -1.38 1.00 -4.06
CA GLY A 111 -0.05 1.43 -3.65
C GLY A 111 -0.09 2.88 -3.16
N THR A 112 1.07 3.51 -3.11
CA THR A 112 1.21 4.91 -2.70
C THR A 112 1.09 5.85 -3.89
N THR A 113 0.49 7.04 -3.67
CA THR A 113 0.52 8.13 -4.64
C THR A 113 1.95 8.47 -5.06
N SER A 114 2.90 8.34 -4.15
CA SER A 114 4.33 8.59 -4.38
C SER A 114 4.95 7.70 -5.47
N VAL A 115 4.59 6.42 -5.53
CA VAL A 115 5.05 5.51 -6.60
C VAL A 115 4.27 5.78 -7.89
N LEU A 116 2.96 6.03 -7.79
CA LEU A 116 2.11 6.34 -8.95
C LEU A 116 2.48 7.67 -9.61
N ALA A 117 3.09 8.62 -8.89
CA ALA A 117 3.60 9.88 -9.44
C ALA A 117 4.62 9.71 -10.58
N ASN A 118 5.26 8.54 -10.69
CA ASN A 118 6.09 8.22 -11.85
C ASN A 118 5.29 7.98 -13.15
N PHE A 119 3.97 7.83 -13.05
CA PHE A 119 3.05 7.66 -14.19
C PHE A 119 2.31 8.96 -14.51
N ASP A 120 2.02 9.77 -13.48
CA ASP A 120 1.40 11.09 -13.62
C ASP A 120 1.97 12.05 -12.57
N LYS A 121 2.67 13.09 -13.05
CA LYS A 121 3.37 14.06 -12.20
C LYS A 121 2.44 14.92 -11.34
N ASN A 122 1.18 15.06 -11.69
CA ASN A 122 0.24 15.81 -10.86
C ASN A 122 0.14 15.23 -9.44
N LEU A 123 0.37 13.92 -9.28
CA LEU A 123 0.39 13.27 -7.98
C LEU A 123 1.55 13.71 -7.07
N GLU A 124 2.63 14.31 -7.63
CA GLU A 124 3.77 14.81 -6.86
C GLU A 124 3.36 15.87 -5.84
N VAL A 125 2.25 16.60 -6.08
CA VAL A 125 1.76 17.62 -5.13
C VAL A 125 1.37 17.03 -3.78
N LEU A 126 1.01 15.75 -3.72
CA LEU A 126 0.64 15.06 -2.49
C LEU A 126 1.87 14.63 -1.66
N ASP A 127 3.06 14.69 -2.25
CA ASP A 127 4.33 14.31 -1.62
C ASP A 127 5.15 15.52 -1.13
N LEU A 128 4.56 16.73 -1.13
CA LEU A 128 5.22 17.91 -0.62
C LEU A 128 5.52 17.76 0.88
N PRO A 129 6.75 18.07 1.33
CA PRO A 129 7.11 17.91 2.74
C PRO A 129 6.31 18.88 3.62
N PHE A 130 5.85 18.38 4.77
CA PHE A 130 5.08 19.15 5.77
C PHE A 130 3.83 19.83 5.18
N LEU A 131 3.21 19.19 4.18
CA LEU A 131 2.05 19.73 3.46
C LEU A 131 0.83 19.91 4.36
N PHE A 132 0.56 18.95 5.23
CA PHE A 132 -0.62 18.91 6.08
C PHE A 132 -0.26 19.03 7.56
N ALA A 133 -1.14 19.65 8.33
CA ALA A 133 -0.95 19.83 9.77
C ALA A 133 -1.11 18.51 10.55
N ASP A 134 -2.04 17.66 10.10
CA ASP A 134 -2.36 16.36 10.71
C ASP A 134 -3.06 15.43 9.71
N GLU A 135 -3.39 14.20 10.13
CA GLU A 135 -4.08 13.21 9.32
C GLU A 135 -5.48 13.67 8.89
N ALA A 136 -6.20 14.40 9.74
CA ALA A 136 -7.57 14.84 9.43
C ALA A 136 -7.56 15.88 8.29
N ALA A 137 -6.64 16.84 8.33
CA ALA A 137 -6.44 17.81 7.27
C ALA A 137 -6.00 17.12 5.96
N ALA A 138 -5.10 16.14 6.05
CA ALA A 138 -4.66 15.35 4.90
C ALA A 138 -5.82 14.55 4.27
N ARG A 139 -6.60 13.83 5.07
CA ARG A 139 -7.78 13.07 4.61
C ARG A 139 -8.79 13.98 3.92
N ALA A 140 -9.08 15.15 4.51
CA ALA A 140 -9.99 16.13 3.91
C ALA A 140 -9.48 16.64 2.56
N ALA A 141 -8.19 16.97 2.46
CA ALA A 141 -7.58 17.49 1.23
C ALA A 141 -7.51 16.45 0.10
N VAL A 142 -7.10 15.21 0.40
CA VAL A 142 -6.97 14.15 -0.62
C VAL A 142 -8.33 13.61 -1.09
N ASN A 143 -9.39 13.75 -0.29
CA ASN A 143 -10.76 13.43 -0.71
C ASN A 143 -11.54 14.64 -1.23
N GLY A 144 -10.88 15.80 -1.38
CA GLY A 144 -11.45 17.03 -1.92
C GLY A 144 -10.74 17.48 -3.20
N GLU A 145 -10.81 18.77 -3.44
CA GLU A 145 -10.31 19.41 -4.67
C GLU A 145 -8.84 19.08 -4.99
N LEU A 146 -7.98 18.96 -3.96
CA LEU A 146 -6.57 18.62 -4.16
C LEU A 146 -6.40 17.21 -4.73
N GLY A 147 -7.10 16.23 -4.16
CA GLY A 147 -7.03 14.85 -4.64
C GLY A 147 -7.65 14.69 -6.03
N GLU A 148 -8.74 15.40 -6.32
CA GLU A 148 -9.35 15.42 -7.65
C GLU A 148 -8.38 15.99 -8.69
N ALA A 149 -7.74 17.12 -8.39
CA ALA A 149 -6.75 17.76 -9.26
C ALA A 149 -5.51 16.88 -9.47
N ALA A 150 -5.04 16.20 -8.41
CA ALA A 150 -3.88 15.31 -8.47
C ALA A 150 -4.14 14.07 -9.35
N ALA A 151 -5.37 13.52 -9.34
CA ALA A 151 -5.74 12.33 -10.12
C ALA A 151 -6.33 12.64 -11.51
N ALA A 152 -6.44 13.92 -11.90
CA ALA A 152 -7.19 14.34 -13.08
C ALA A 152 -6.73 13.66 -14.39
N ASN A 153 -5.44 13.39 -14.54
CA ASN A 153 -4.87 12.81 -15.77
C ASN A 153 -4.83 11.27 -15.77
N LEU A 154 -5.17 10.58 -14.68
CA LEU A 154 -5.10 9.11 -14.61
C LEU A 154 -5.91 8.45 -15.72
N SER A 155 -7.05 9.03 -16.10
CA SER A 155 -7.89 8.51 -17.17
C SER A 155 -7.22 8.52 -18.55
N GLU A 156 -6.25 9.40 -18.77
CA GLU A 156 -5.50 9.50 -20.03
C GLU A 156 -4.48 8.37 -20.17
N ILE A 157 -4.04 7.82 -19.04
CA ILE A 157 -3.09 6.70 -18.99
C ILE A 157 -3.78 5.35 -18.75
N GLY A 158 -5.11 5.29 -18.86
CA GLY A 158 -5.89 4.04 -18.74
C GLY A 158 -6.19 3.60 -17.32
N LEU A 159 -6.05 4.48 -16.34
CA LEU A 159 -6.37 4.25 -14.93
C LEU A 159 -7.49 5.19 -14.49
N LEU A 160 -8.25 4.78 -13.48
CA LEU A 160 -9.15 5.65 -12.73
C LEU A 160 -8.78 5.56 -11.25
N ASN A 161 -8.91 6.69 -10.53
CA ASN A 161 -8.87 6.68 -9.08
C ASN A 161 -10.16 6.05 -8.56
N LEU A 162 -10.07 4.87 -7.96
CA LEU A 162 -11.20 4.21 -7.32
C LEU A 162 -11.48 4.84 -5.95
N THR A 163 -10.43 5.00 -5.14
CA THR A 163 -10.49 5.72 -3.87
C THR A 163 -9.09 6.04 -3.35
N TYR A 164 -8.98 7.12 -2.59
CA TYR A 164 -7.82 7.34 -1.73
C TYR A 164 -7.99 6.61 -0.40
N MET A 165 -6.90 6.17 0.17
CA MET A 165 -6.77 5.64 1.52
C MET A 165 -5.59 6.28 2.21
N GLU A 166 -5.42 6.06 3.50
CA GLU A 166 -4.26 6.55 4.22
C GLU A 166 -3.11 5.54 4.17
N ASN A 167 -1.93 5.99 3.73
CA ASN A 167 -0.70 5.32 4.10
C ASN A 167 -0.12 5.95 5.38
N GLY A 168 -0.28 7.26 5.57
CA GLY A 168 -0.11 7.96 6.84
C GLY A 168 1.07 8.91 6.93
N ILE A 169 1.21 9.55 8.11
CA ILE A 169 2.34 10.43 8.43
C ILE A 169 3.60 9.60 8.64
N ARG A 170 4.69 10.03 8.02
CA ARG A 170 5.95 9.29 7.92
C ARG A 170 6.99 9.83 8.89
N HIS A 171 7.73 8.93 9.50
CA HIS A 171 8.75 9.19 10.51
C HIS A 171 10.06 8.52 10.14
N LEU A 172 11.19 9.13 10.54
CA LEU A 172 12.51 8.69 10.15
C LEU A 172 13.07 7.65 11.13
N MET A 173 13.55 6.54 10.59
CA MET A 173 14.28 5.50 11.32
C MET A 173 15.71 5.39 10.81
N ASN A 174 16.65 5.03 11.71
CA ASN A 174 18.02 4.70 11.32
C ASN A 174 18.76 3.91 12.42
N ASN A 175 19.94 3.39 12.09
CA ASN A 175 20.79 2.64 13.02
C ASN A 175 21.97 3.46 13.59
N THR A 176 22.10 4.73 13.20
CA THR A 176 23.29 5.52 13.50
C THR A 176 23.11 6.41 14.73
N ARG A 177 22.00 7.18 14.80
CA ARG A 177 21.75 8.17 15.87
C ARG A 177 20.31 8.64 15.90
N PRO A 178 19.82 9.15 17.04
CA PRO A 178 18.58 9.91 17.08
C PRO A 178 18.68 11.14 16.17
N VAL A 179 17.58 11.51 15.52
CA VAL A 179 17.48 12.71 14.68
C VAL A 179 16.61 13.73 15.40
N ASN A 180 17.17 14.88 15.73
CA ASN A 180 16.47 16.00 16.37
C ASN A 180 16.43 17.25 15.48
N THR A 181 17.40 17.38 14.58
CA THR A 181 17.57 18.52 13.68
C THR A 181 17.98 18.03 12.29
N PRO A 182 17.87 18.85 11.23
CA PRO A 182 18.39 18.50 9.90
C PRO A 182 19.88 18.12 9.89
N ASP A 183 20.68 18.70 10.80
CA ASP A 183 22.10 18.36 10.90
C ASP A 183 22.35 16.89 11.27
N ASP A 184 21.43 16.27 12.00
CA ASP A 184 21.53 14.86 12.37
C ASP A 184 21.24 13.91 11.19
N VAL A 185 20.58 14.40 10.14
CA VAL A 185 20.29 13.63 8.91
C VAL A 185 21.49 13.60 7.97
N LYS A 186 22.40 14.59 8.08
CA LYS A 186 23.54 14.73 7.17
C LYS A 186 24.39 13.47 7.07
N GLY A 187 24.61 13.04 5.84
CA GLY A 187 25.47 11.90 5.49
C GLY A 187 24.83 10.53 5.72
N LEU A 188 23.60 10.45 6.26
CA LEU A 188 22.89 9.18 6.36
C LEU A 188 22.47 8.71 4.95
N LYS A 189 22.62 7.44 4.68
CA LYS A 189 22.05 6.78 3.51
C LYS A 189 20.62 6.37 3.85
N ILE A 190 19.66 7.16 3.38
CA ILE A 190 18.25 6.94 3.67
C ILE A 190 17.57 6.32 2.44
N ARG A 191 16.96 5.16 2.62
CA ARG A 191 16.07 4.64 1.59
C ARG A 191 14.84 5.56 1.49
N THR A 192 14.51 5.93 0.28
CA THR A 192 13.23 6.60 -0.06
C THR A 192 12.38 5.67 -0.93
N MET A 193 11.10 5.99 -1.06
CA MET A 193 10.31 5.43 -2.15
C MET A 193 10.92 5.88 -3.50
N GLU A 194 10.52 5.22 -4.58
CA GLU A 194 10.90 5.57 -5.95
C GLU A 194 10.15 6.86 -6.38
N ASN A 195 10.46 7.96 -5.70
CA ASN A 195 9.78 9.25 -5.84
C ASN A 195 10.80 10.40 -5.85
N PRO A 196 10.81 11.27 -6.87
CA PRO A 196 11.80 12.36 -6.98
C PRO A 196 11.66 13.39 -5.88
N ILE A 197 10.44 13.64 -5.37
CA ILE A 197 10.17 14.65 -4.34
C ILE A 197 10.75 14.20 -3.00
N HIS A 198 10.54 12.92 -2.63
CA HIS A 198 11.18 12.34 -1.44
C HIS A 198 12.71 12.40 -1.54
N MET A 199 13.27 12.07 -2.72
CA MET A 199 14.72 12.17 -2.94
C MET A 199 15.21 13.61 -2.81
N SER A 200 14.50 14.59 -3.38
CA SER A 200 14.87 16.00 -3.26
C SER A 200 14.84 16.45 -1.81
N ALA A 201 13.77 16.18 -1.06
CA ALA A 201 13.64 16.57 0.33
C ALA A 201 14.80 16.01 1.21
N PHE A 202 15.13 14.73 1.09
CA PHE A 202 16.24 14.15 1.82
C PHE A 202 17.60 14.69 1.36
N THR A 203 17.75 15.07 0.09
CA THR A 203 18.95 15.76 -0.41
C THR A 203 19.09 17.16 0.24
N GLN A 204 18.00 17.92 0.34
CA GLN A 204 17.98 19.23 1.03
C GLN A 204 18.36 19.08 2.52
N LEU A 205 17.96 17.98 3.16
CA LEU A 205 18.37 17.65 4.53
C LEU A 205 19.83 17.16 4.65
N GLY A 206 20.53 17.01 3.52
CA GLY A 206 21.95 16.58 3.50
C GLY A 206 22.15 15.07 3.62
N ALA A 207 21.10 14.27 3.49
CA ALA A 207 21.21 12.82 3.39
C ALA A 207 21.68 12.35 2.00
N SER A 208 21.94 11.06 1.88
CA SER A 208 22.15 10.36 0.61
C SER A 208 20.93 9.48 0.32
N PRO A 209 19.88 10.00 -0.33
CA PRO A 209 18.68 9.23 -0.61
C PRO A 209 18.96 8.12 -1.62
N THR A 210 18.39 6.95 -1.38
CA THR A 210 18.53 5.76 -2.23
C THR A 210 17.12 5.25 -2.55
N PRO A 211 16.60 5.51 -3.76
CA PRO A 211 15.28 5.03 -4.15
C PRO A 211 15.28 3.50 -4.28
N MET A 212 14.24 2.86 -3.73
CA MET A 212 14.16 1.40 -3.69
C MET A 212 12.73 0.96 -3.48
N ALA A 213 12.31 -0.10 -4.18
CA ALA A 213 11.01 -0.72 -3.98
C ALA A 213 10.83 -1.22 -2.55
N PHE A 214 9.58 -1.19 -2.03
CA PHE A 214 9.28 -1.64 -0.68
C PHE A 214 9.66 -3.11 -0.43
N THR A 215 9.52 -3.94 -1.46
CA THR A 215 9.86 -5.37 -1.44
C THR A 215 11.33 -5.68 -1.14
N GLU A 216 12.23 -4.72 -1.37
CA GLU A 216 13.67 -4.87 -1.18
C GLU A 216 14.15 -4.30 0.18
N LEU A 217 13.30 -3.47 0.82
CA LEU A 217 13.70 -2.60 1.92
C LEU A 217 14.20 -3.37 3.14
N PHE A 218 13.45 -4.36 3.63
CA PHE A 218 13.84 -5.10 4.84
C PHE A 218 15.24 -5.73 4.69
N THR A 219 15.49 -6.34 3.54
CA THR A 219 16.80 -6.95 3.24
C THR A 219 17.91 -5.91 3.16
N ALA A 220 17.64 -4.74 2.54
CA ALA A 220 18.61 -3.67 2.44
C ALA A 220 18.99 -3.10 3.82
N LEU A 221 18.01 -2.92 4.71
CA LEU A 221 18.25 -2.50 6.10
C LEU A 221 19.02 -3.55 6.89
N GLN A 222 18.62 -4.82 6.79
CA GLN A 222 19.30 -5.93 7.47
C GLN A 222 20.76 -6.08 7.04
N GLN A 223 21.05 -5.85 5.76
CA GLN A 223 22.40 -5.92 5.22
C GLN A 223 23.21 -4.62 5.42
N GLY A 224 22.60 -3.55 5.92
CA GLY A 224 23.24 -2.25 6.07
C GLY A 224 23.60 -1.57 4.74
N THR A 225 22.89 -1.89 3.67
CA THR A 225 23.03 -1.21 2.36
C THR A 225 22.61 0.25 2.47
N VAL A 226 21.61 0.51 3.30
CA VAL A 226 21.14 1.83 3.73
C VAL A 226 21.19 1.91 5.26
N ASP A 227 21.38 3.12 5.80
CA ASP A 227 21.46 3.37 7.24
C ASP A 227 20.06 3.43 7.87
N GLY A 228 19.07 3.85 7.09
CA GLY A 228 17.71 4.06 7.57
C GLY A 228 16.70 4.18 6.46
N ASN A 229 15.45 4.39 6.87
CA ASN A 229 14.29 4.61 6.02
C ASN A 229 13.26 5.46 6.76
N GLU A 230 12.13 5.72 6.13
CA GLU A 230 11.03 6.48 6.71
C GLU A 230 9.69 5.78 6.39
N GLN A 231 8.80 5.70 7.39
CA GLN A 231 7.54 4.97 7.28
C GLN A 231 6.49 5.52 8.25
N PRO A 232 5.19 5.26 7.98
CA PRO A 232 4.13 5.43 8.98
C PRO A 232 4.29 4.45 10.15
N ILE A 233 3.77 4.84 11.30
CA ILE A 233 3.94 4.11 12.57
C ILE A 233 3.41 2.67 12.50
N PHE A 234 2.18 2.46 12.02
CA PHE A 234 1.63 1.11 11.92
C PHE A 234 2.47 0.21 11.01
N LEU A 235 3.02 0.78 9.91
CA LEU A 235 3.78 0.03 8.92
C LEU A 235 5.17 -0.37 9.45
N ILE A 236 5.75 0.41 10.35
CA ILE A 236 7.00 0.05 11.04
C ILE A 236 6.80 -1.27 11.80
N LYS A 237 5.69 -1.39 12.54
CA LYS A 237 5.35 -2.58 13.34
C LYS A 237 4.99 -3.77 12.45
N THR A 238 4.06 -3.62 11.51
CA THR A 238 3.58 -4.73 10.68
C THR A 238 4.68 -5.29 9.76
N SER A 239 5.64 -4.44 9.35
CA SER A 239 6.81 -4.85 8.55
C SER A 239 8.03 -5.25 9.40
N ARG A 240 7.91 -5.19 10.74
CA ARG A 240 8.96 -5.59 11.69
C ARG A 240 10.28 -4.82 11.51
N PHE A 241 10.19 -3.53 11.12
CA PHE A 241 11.41 -2.73 10.95
C PHE A 241 12.15 -2.46 12.25
N GLU A 242 11.48 -2.56 13.41
CA GLU A 242 12.11 -2.49 14.74
C GLU A 242 13.13 -3.61 15.00
N GLU A 243 13.14 -4.68 14.20
CA GLU A 243 14.15 -5.74 14.32
C GLU A 243 15.47 -5.35 13.63
N VAL A 244 15.41 -4.41 12.72
CA VAL A 244 16.58 -3.99 11.89
C VAL A 244 16.87 -2.50 11.99
N GLN A 245 16.09 -1.72 12.78
CA GLN A 245 16.29 -0.29 13.00
C GLN A 245 16.23 0.04 14.49
N LYS A 246 17.18 0.86 14.96
CA LYS A 246 17.38 1.17 16.39
C LYS A 246 16.64 2.44 16.82
N TYR A 247 16.73 3.51 16.02
CA TYR A 247 16.23 4.83 16.35
C TYR A 247 14.98 5.13 15.52
N LEU A 248 13.95 5.68 16.17
CA LEU A 248 12.75 6.21 15.53
C LEU A 248 12.57 7.66 15.98
N SER A 249 12.71 8.59 15.06
CA SER A 249 12.49 10.02 15.30
C SER A 249 11.17 10.46 14.67
N LEU A 250 10.26 10.98 15.49
CA LEU A 250 8.89 11.34 15.06
C LEU A 250 8.91 12.67 14.29
N THR A 251 9.52 12.66 13.10
CA THR A 251 9.76 13.83 12.27
C THR A 251 8.50 14.37 11.57
N GLY A 252 7.53 13.52 11.23
CA GLY A 252 6.28 13.93 10.57
C GLY A 252 6.49 14.66 9.24
N HIS A 253 7.52 14.31 8.50
CA HIS A 253 8.01 15.10 7.37
C HIS A 253 7.21 14.93 6.08
N PHE A 254 6.44 13.85 5.93
CA PHE A 254 5.50 13.61 4.84
C PHE A 254 4.19 13.02 5.37
N TYR A 255 3.10 13.35 4.73
CA TYR A 255 1.93 12.49 4.67
C TYR A 255 1.95 11.79 3.32
N THR A 256 1.70 10.50 3.29
CA THR A 256 1.55 9.76 2.04
C THR A 256 0.13 9.21 1.96
N ALA A 257 -0.56 9.53 0.87
CA ALA A 257 -1.82 8.89 0.55
C ALA A 257 -1.59 7.52 -0.08
N GLY A 258 -2.40 6.54 0.28
CA GLY A 258 -2.62 5.35 -0.51
C GLY A 258 -3.63 5.64 -1.61
N ILE A 259 -3.53 4.96 -2.73
CA ILE A 259 -4.47 5.07 -3.84
C ILE A 259 -4.79 3.69 -4.40
N ALA A 260 -6.08 3.38 -4.50
CA ALA A 260 -6.57 2.25 -5.26
C ALA A 260 -6.91 2.73 -6.67
N THR A 261 -6.20 2.25 -7.68
CA THR A 261 -6.52 2.51 -9.07
C THR A 261 -7.21 1.30 -9.68
N ILE A 262 -8.21 1.56 -10.54
CA ILE A 262 -8.86 0.53 -11.34
C ILE A 262 -8.54 0.72 -12.82
N ASN A 263 -8.38 -0.37 -13.55
CA ASN A 263 -8.23 -0.30 -15.01
C ASN A 263 -9.48 0.34 -15.64
N LYS A 264 -9.28 1.43 -16.38
CA LYS A 264 -10.37 2.20 -16.97
C LYS A 264 -11.25 1.36 -17.90
N ALA A 265 -10.64 0.60 -18.81
CA ALA A 265 -11.38 -0.19 -19.78
C ALA A 265 -12.19 -1.31 -19.12
N PHE A 266 -11.64 -1.94 -18.07
CA PHE A 266 -12.38 -2.90 -17.27
C PHE A 266 -13.58 -2.24 -16.57
N PHE A 267 -13.36 -1.12 -15.88
CA PHE A 267 -14.43 -0.40 -15.16
C PHE A 267 -15.56 0.03 -16.10
N GLU A 268 -15.22 0.59 -17.27
CA GLU A 268 -16.18 1.01 -18.28
C GLU A 268 -16.90 -0.18 -18.96
N SER A 269 -16.35 -1.39 -18.87
CA SER A 269 -17.02 -2.61 -19.36
C SER A 269 -18.11 -3.14 -18.42
N LEU A 270 -18.10 -2.71 -17.16
CA LEU A 270 -19.15 -3.07 -16.20
C LEU A 270 -20.44 -2.33 -16.53
N PRO A 271 -21.62 -2.95 -16.36
CA PRO A 271 -22.91 -2.25 -16.34
C PRO A 271 -22.92 -1.11 -15.31
N GLU A 272 -23.66 -0.04 -15.57
CA GLU A 272 -23.73 1.17 -14.72
C GLU A 272 -24.09 0.84 -13.25
N ASP A 273 -24.99 -0.11 -13.03
CA ASP A 273 -25.36 -0.57 -11.69
C ASP A 273 -24.18 -1.20 -10.95
N LEU A 274 -23.34 -1.97 -11.64
CA LEU A 274 -22.14 -2.56 -11.06
C LEU A 274 -21.00 -1.57 -10.89
N GLN A 275 -20.86 -0.56 -11.77
CA GLN A 275 -19.94 0.54 -11.55
C GLN A 275 -20.27 1.30 -10.26
N THR A 276 -21.55 1.58 -10.01
CA THR A 276 -22.02 2.19 -8.77
C THR A 276 -21.66 1.34 -7.55
N VAL A 277 -21.95 0.02 -7.60
CA VAL A 277 -21.60 -0.90 -6.51
C VAL A 277 -20.11 -0.87 -6.19
N VAL A 278 -19.24 -0.85 -7.21
CA VAL A 278 -17.78 -0.83 -7.01
C VAL A 278 -17.33 0.48 -6.37
N MET A 279 -17.86 1.63 -6.81
CA MET A 279 -17.53 2.94 -6.23
C MET A 279 -18.03 3.08 -4.79
N ASP A 280 -19.29 2.70 -4.52
CA ASP A 280 -19.85 2.77 -3.17
C ASP A 280 -19.09 1.86 -2.18
N ALA A 281 -18.71 0.65 -2.63
CA ALA A 281 -17.91 -0.26 -1.81
C ALA A 281 -16.51 0.30 -1.52
N ALA A 282 -15.90 1.02 -2.46
CA ALA A 282 -14.61 1.67 -2.26
C ALA A 282 -14.68 2.78 -1.20
N ASP A 283 -15.77 3.56 -1.20
CA ASP A 283 -16.01 4.58 -0.19
C ASP A 283 -16.21 3.98 1.22
N VAL A 284 -17.00 2.90 1.31
CA VAL A 284 -17.18 2.17 2.59
C VAL A 284 -15.85 1.61 3.10
N ALA A 285 -15.04 1.05 2.21
CA ALA A 285 -13.73 0.51 2.56
C ALA A 285 -12.77 1.62 3.04
N ARG A 286 -12.78 2.80 2.40
CA ARG A 286 -11.99 3.96 2.83
C ARG A 286 -12.34 4.40 4.24
N GLU A 287 -13.62 4.57 4.55
CA GLU A 287 -14.05 5.00 5.88
C GLU A 287 -13.65 3.98 6.97
N ALA A 288 -13.77 2.68 6.66
CA ALA A 288 -13.31 1.62 7.57
C ALA A 288 -11.79 1.67 7.77
N GLN A 289 -11.03 1.93 6.71
CA GLN A 289 -9.57 2.01 6.75
C GLN A 289 -9.08 3.13 7.67
N TYR A 290 -9.70 4.31 7.63
CA TYR A 290 -9.35 5.41 8.51
C TYR A 290 -9.50 5.03 9.98
N GLY A 291 -10.59 4.35 10.35
CA GLY A 291 -10.78 3.85 11.71
C GLY A 291 -9.69 2.84 12.12
N TYR A 292 -9.33 1.92 11.23
CA TYR A 292 -8.24 0.98 11.48
C TYR A 292 -6.87 1.66 11.61
N CYS A 293 -6.60 2.72 10.83
CA CYS A 293 -5.35 3.49 10.95
C CYS A 293 -5.25 4.18 12.30
N ASP A 294 -6.33 4.83 12.75
CA ASP A 294 -6.37 5.54 14.03
C ASP A 294 -6.06 4.59 15.21
N GLU A 295 -6.67 3.41 15.21
CA GLU A 295 -6.44 2.39 16.25
C GLU A 295 -5.02 1.79 16.17
N ASP A 296 -4.59 1.41 14.96
CA ASP A 296 -3.31 0.73 14.77
C ASP A 296 -2.12 1.66 15.00
N ASN A 297 -2.18 2.96 14.62
CA ASN A 297 -1.11 3.92 14.89
C ASN A 297 -0.85 4.10 16.39
N ILE A 298 -1.92 4.24 17.21
CA ILE A 298 -1.79 4.37 18.66
C ILE A 298 -1.12 3.13 19.26
N SER A 299 -1.65 1.95 18.95
CA SER A 299 -1.14 0.69 19.49
C SER A 299 0.29 0.37 19.02
N ALA A 300 0.61 0.70 17.77
CA ALA A 300 1.94 0.49 17.21
C ALA A 300 2.98 1.39 17.84
N LEU A 301 2.68 2.69 18.06
CA LEU A 301 3.62 3.61 18.71
C LEU A 301 3.99 3.15 20.12
N GLU A 302 3.01 2.74 20.91
CA GLU A 302 3.27 2.20 22.27
C GLU A 302 4.12 0.92 22.24
N TYR A 303 3.86 0.03 21.27
CA TYR A 303 4.71 -1.13 21.06
C TYR A 303 6.14 -0.75 20.67
N LEU A 304 6.30 0.15 19.69
CA LEU A 304 7.62 0.57 19.18
C LEU A 304 8.46 1.28 20.24
N LYS A 305 7.87 2.05 21.15
CA LYS A 305 8.56 2.63 22.33
C LYS A 305 9.19 1.56 23.23
N THR A 306 8.71 0.31 23.19
CA THR A 306 9.34 -0.80 23.94
C THR A 306 10.48 -1.47 23.18
N LYS A 307 10.66 -1.20 21.89
CA LYS A 307 11.60 -1.89 20.99
C LYS A 307 12.70 -0.98 20.44
N MET A 308 12.41 0.31 20.28
CA MET A 308 13.26 1.29 19.63
C MET A 308 13.54 2.45 20.58
N GLU A 309 14.63 3.17 20.33
CA GLU A 309 14.86 4.49 20.95
C GLU A 309 14.02 5.52 20.18
N VAL A 310 12.89 5.92 20.76
CA VAL A 310 11.93 6.86 20.14
C VAL A 310 12.18 8.26 20.69
N ASN A 311 12.29 9.26 19.81
CA ASN A 311 12.35 10.68 20.21
C ASN A 311 11.33 11.52 19.42
N GLU A 312 10.80 12.53 20.09
CA GLU A 312 9.94 13.56 19.50
C GLU A 312 10.81 14.75 19.04
N ILE A 313 10.33 15.45 18.02
CA ILE A 313 10.95 16.67 17.52
C ILE A 313 10.29 17.87 18.20
N THR A 314 11.09 18.78 18.79
CA THR A 314 10.50 20.00 19.37
C THR A 314 9.95 20.92 18.28
N PRO A 315 8.95 21.79 18.57
CA PRO A 315 8.41 22.72 17.58
C PRO A 315 9.48 23.60 16.91
N GLU A 316 10.49 24.04 17.65
CA GLU A 316 11.59 24.84 17.12
C GLU A 316 12.43 24.04 16.13
N ASN A 317 12.72 22.78 16.44
CA ASN A 317 13.48 21.90 15.56
C ASN A 317 12.65 21.46 14.36
N HIS A 318 11.34 21.25 14.52
CA HIS A 318 10.42 20.95 13.42
C HIS A 318 10.47 22.07 12.36
N GLN A 319 10.46 23.34 12.77
CA GLN A 319 10.57 24.47 11.84
C GLN A 319 11.87 24.43 11.02
N LEU A 320 12.98 23.94 11.61
CA LEU A 320 14.23 23.79 10.85
C LEU A 320 14.11 22.78 9.70
N PHE A 321 13.34 21.71 9.89
CA PHE A 321 13.07 20.74 8.81
C PHE A 321 12.17 21.35 7.72
N VAL A 322 11.13 22.08 8.11
CA VAL A 322 10.25 22.83 7.19
C VAL A 322 11.09 23.79 6.34
N ASP A 323 11.92 24.61 6.97
CA ASP A 323 12.75 25.60 6.28
C ASP A 323 13.76 24.94 5.32
N ALA A 324 14.38 23.83 5.77
CA ALA A 324 15.37 23.12 4.97
C ALA A 324 14.75 22.47 3.70
N THR A 325 13.51 22.04 3.77
CA THR A 325 12.81 21.38 2.64
C THR A 325 11.96 22.32 1.78
N ALA A 326 11.82 23.60 2.17
CA ALA A 326 11.03 24.59 1.44
C ALA A 326 11.38 24.71 -0.07
N PRO A 327 12.64 24.55 -0.53
CA PRO A 327 12.96 24.58 -1.95
C PRO A 327 12.21 23.55 -2.81
N VAL A 328 11.79 22.39 -2.22
CA VAL A 328 11.06 21.33 -2.92
C VAL A 328 9.74 21.83 -3.51
N TYR A 329 9.08 22.78 -2.86
CA TYR A 329 7.83 23.37 -3.35
C TYR A 329 8.00 24.06 -4.71
N ALA A 330 9.12 24.76 -4.93
CA ALA A 330 9.41 25.40 -6.20
C ALA A 330 9.77 24.38 -7.30
N GLU A 331 10.37 23.26 -6.93
CA GLU A 331 10.63 22.16 -7.87
C GLU A 331 9.32 21.56 -8.39
N VAL A 332 8.39 21.24 -7.48
CA VAL A 332 7.08 20.70 -7.84
C VAL A 332 6.27 21.72 -8.65
N GLU A 333 6.24 23.02 -8.26
CA GLU A 333 5.54 24.06 -9.03
C GLU A 333 6.04 24.17 -10.46
N ALA A 334 7.34 23.98 -10.69
CA ALA A 334 7.90 23.99 -12.03
C ALA A 334 7.45 22.81 -12.91
N GLU A 335 7.10 21.68 -12.30
CA GLU A 335 6.63 20.48 -13.01
C GLU A 335 5.12 20.50 -13.26
N VAL A 336 4.33 20.83 -12.23
CA VAL A 336 2.85 20.72 -12.28
C VAL A 336 2.15 22.03 -12.66
N GLY A 337 2.86 23.15 -12.56
CA GLY A 337 2.35 24.48 -12.87
C GLY A 337 1.64 25.19 -11.72
N PRO A 338 1.39 26.50 -11.87
CA PRO A 338 0.87 27.35 -10.80
C PRO A 338 -0.60 27.10 -10.45
N GLU A 339 -1.38 26.52 -11.36
CA GLU A 339 -2.82 26.28 -11.13
C GLU A 339 -3.03 25.21 -10.06
N ILE A 340 -2.39 24.07 -10.20
CA ILE A 340 -2.45 22.98 -9.19
C ILE A 340 -1.82 23.46 -7.88
N MET A 341 -0.70 24.20 -7.93
CA MET A 341 -0.07 24.76 -6.73
C MET A 341 -0.94 25.78 -6.01
N ALA A 342 -1.87 26.46 -6.68
CA ALA A 342 -2.86 27.30 -6.01
C ALA A 342 -3.84 26.48 -5.16
N ILE A 343 -4.25 25.30 -5.65
CA ILE A 343 -5.09 24.35 -4.89
C ILE A 343 -4.30 23.80 -3.68
N VAL A 344 -3.02 23.46 -3.86
CA VAL A 344 -2.13 23.07 -2.76
C VAL A 344 -2.10 24.12 -1.66
N ARG A 345 -1.87 25.39 -2.01
CA ARG A 345 -1.83 26.49 -1.02
C ARG A 345 -3.18 26.71 -0.33
N ALA A 346 -4.29 26.48 -1.02
CA ALA A 346 -5.61 26.55 -0.42
C ALA A 346 -5.82 25.40 0.60
N ALA A 347 -5.37 24.19 0.28
CA ALA A 347 -5.44 23.05 1.19
C ALA A 347 -4.55 23.19 2.44
N GLN A 348 -3.44 23.94 2.36
CA GLN A 348 -2.59 24.26 3.52
C GLN A 348 -3.20 25.31 4.45
N ALA A 349 -4.10 26.14 3.95
CA ALA A 349 -4.69 27.25 4.71
C ALA A 349 -5.96 26.86 5.47
N GLY A 350 -6.59 25.73 5.14
CA GLY A 350 -7.80 25.21 5.76
C GLY A 350 -7.50 24.24 6.87
#